data_72dd4b020a76611ab26f26298faa3731
#
_entry.id   72dd4b020a76611ab26f26298faa3731
#
_cell.length_a   1.000
_cell.length_b   1.000
_cell.length_c   1.000
_cell.angle_alpha   90.00
_cell.angle_beta   90.00
_cell.angle_gamma   90.00
#
_symmetry.space_group_name_H-M   'P 1'
#
loop_
_entity.id
_entity.type
_entity.pdbx_description
1 polymer ?
#
loop_
_entity_poly.entity_id
_entity_poly.type
_entity_poly.pdbx_seq_one_letter_code
_entity_poly.pdbx_strand_id
1 'polypeptide(L)'
;MLNDPSEWGSPANEVWQEDLIVWMPESHLLHHRSKPVISGFFGVGEGKDVPGHPGVEQLRLICNLVPSNGYFREIRSDVEHLPCMMQWASIILEEDEALLVSQEDMTCAFYLLRLPKRWCRYFAVGLRV
;
A
#
# COMPACT_ATOMS: atom_id res chain seq x y z
N MET A 1 -7.73 12.46 9.78
CA MET A 1 -8.38 11.15 9.97
C MET A 1 -9.80 11.31 9.50
N LEU A 2 -10.23 10.60 8.47
CA LEU A 2 -11.64 10.56 8.06
C LEU A 2 -12.40 9.82 9.15
N ASN A 3 -12.94 10.57 10.11
CA ASN A 3 -13.65 10.00 11.26
C ASN A 3 -15.16 10.05 11.09
N ASP A 4 -15.65 10.79 10.08
CA ASP A 4 -17.07 10.93 9.80
C ASP A 4 -17.48 9.95 8.71
N PRO A 5 -18.49 9.07 8.96
CA PRO A 5 -19.03 8.17 7.94
C PRO A 5 -19.49 8.88 6.66
N SER A 6 -19.96 10.12 6.76
CA SER A 6 -20.38 10.92 5.60
C SER A 6 -19.23 11.33 4.68
N GLU A 7 -18.00 11.40 5.20
CA GLU A 7 -16.82 11.76 4.43
C GLU A 7 -16.24 10.59 3.59
N TRP A 8 -16.67 9.36 3.89
CA TRP A 8 -16.17 8.17 3.21
C TRP A 8 -16.73 7.94 1.80
N GLY A 9 -17.93 8.44 1.56
CA GLY A 9 -18.64 8.18 0.31
C GLY A 9 -17.87 8.65 -0.92
N SER A 10 -17.28 9.83 -0.90
CA SER A 10 -16.53 10.38 -2.04
C SER A 10 -15.20 9.69 -2.25
N PRO A 11 -14.28 9.62 -1.26
CA PRO A 11 -13.00 8.94 -1.45
C PRO A 11 -13.12 7.47 -1.82
N ALA A 12 -14.09 6.74 -1.26
CA ALA A 12 -14.31 5.34 -1.60
C ALA A 12 -14.77 5.16 -3.05
N ASN A 13 -15.63 6.06 -3.53
CA ASN A 13 -16.06 6.04 -4.92
C ASN A 13 -14.94 6.38 -5.89
N GLU A 14 -14.10 7.35 -5.58
CA GLU A 14 -12.93 7.68 -6.40
C GLU A 14 -11.98 6.49 -6.52
N VAL A 15 -11.60 5.88 -5.39
CA VAL A 15 -10.72 4.70 -5.36
C VAL A 15 -11.36 3.51 -6.08
N TRP A 16 -12.68 3.38 -6.05
CA TRP A 16 -13.41 2.34 -6.79
C TRP A 16 -13.44 2.61 -8.29
N GLN A 17 -13.63 3.85 -8.73
CA GLN A 17 -13.60 4.23 -10.13
C GLN A 17 -12.24 3.97 -10.77
N GLU A 18 -11.17 4.11 -10.00
CA GLU A 18 -9.79 3.76 -10.41
C GLU A 18 -9.48 2.25 -10.33
N ASP A 19 -10.50 1.40 -10.11
CA ASP A 19 -10.37 -0.08 -10.00
C ASP A 19 -9.37 -0.56 -8.90
N LEU A 20 -9.13 0.30 -7.89
CA LEU A 20 -8.20 0.00 -6.80
C LEU A 20 -8.87 -0.79 -5.68
N ILE A 21 -10.19 -0.71 -5.55
CA ILE A 21 -10.98 -1.49 -4.60
C ILE A 21 -12.16 -2.16 -5.29
N VAL A 22 -12.71 -3.18 -4.64
CA VAL A 22 -13.93 -3.86 -5.07
C VAL A 22 -14.94 -3.88 -3.92
N TRP A 23 -16.22 -3.66 -4.24
CA TRP A 23 -17.28 -3.82 -3.27
C TRP A 23 -17.49 -5.29 -2.94
N MET A 24 -17.61 -5.60 -1.66
CA MET A 24 -17.77 -6.97 -1.18
C MET A 24 -18.87 -7.03 -0.11
N PRO A 25 -19.77 -8.02 -0.20
CA PRO A 25 -20.73 -8.25 0.89
C PRO A 25 -20.04 -8.55 2.21
N GLU A 26 -20.57 -8.04 3.32
CA GLU A 26 -20.00 -8.26 4.66
C GLU A 26 -19.84 -9.75 4.99
N SER A 27 -20.77 -10.59 4.53
CA SER A 27 -20.70 -12.06 4.72
C SER A 27 -19.47 -12.71 4.09
N HIS A 28 -18.80 -12.04 3.15
CA HIS A 28 -17.58 -12.53 2.50
C HIS A 28 -16.30 -12.07 3.19
N LEU A 29 -16.39 -11.15 4.14
CA LEU A 29 -15.23 -10.64 4.87
C LEU A 29 -14.68 -11.67 5.84
N LEU A 30 -13.44 -11.48 6.26
CA LEU A 30 -12.89 -12.20 7.41
C LEU A 30 -13.63 -11.75 8.67
N HIS A 31 -14.11 -12.71 9.45
CA HIS A 31 -14.73 -12.44 10.75
C HIS A 31 -13.90 -13.02 11.88
N HIS A 32 -13.80 -12.28 12.96
CA HIS A 32 -13.24 -12.73 14.24
C HIS A 32 -14.28 -12.53 15.34
N ARG A 33 -14.66 -13.61 16.04
CA ARG A 33 -15.71 -13.58 17.07
C ARG A 33 -17.00 -12.90 16.60
N SER A 34 -17.45 -13.30 15.41
CA SER A 34 -18.64 -12.78 14.73
C SER A 34 -18.60 -11.29 14.36
N LYS A 35 -17.43 -10.65 14.41
CA LYS A 35 -17.26 -9.26 13.95
C LYS A 35 -16.38 -9.24 12.71
N PRO A 36 -16.73 -8.43 11.70
CA PRO A 36 -15.90 -8.30 10.51
C PRO A 36 -14.56 -7.66 10.87
N VAL A 37 -13.49 -8.18 10.29
CA VAL A 37 -12.15 -7.60 10.39
C VAL A 37 -12.00 -6.55 9.29
N ILE A 38 -12.02 -5.29 9.67
CA ILE A 38 -11.98 -4.15 8.76
C ILE A 38 -10.78 -3.28 9.11
N SER A 39 -10.03 -2.92 8.10
CA SER A 39 -8.89 -2.01 8.17
C SER A 39 -9.32 -0.58 7.85
N GLY A 40 -8.65 0.39 8.44
CA GLY A 40 -8.92 1.80 8.17
C GLY A 40 -8.13 2.34 6.98
N PHE A 41 -8.66 3.41 6.39
CA PHE A 41 -7.98 4.24 5.41
C PHE A 41 -7.66 5.60 6.02
N PHE A 42 -6.52 6.19 5.66
CA PHE A 42 -6.23 7.60 5.96
C PHE A 42 -5.23 8.16 4.96
N GLY A 43 -5.30 9.47 4.75
CA GLY A 43 -4.35 10.22 3.93
C GLY A 43 -3.21 10.76 4.78
N VAL A 44 -2.00 10.73 4.25
CA VAL A 44 -0.82 11.38 4.81
C VAL A 44 -0.31 12.39 3.78
N GLY A 45 -0.16 13.65 4.20
CA GLY A 45 0.38 14.71 3.36
C GLY A 45 1.81 14.41 2.91
N GLU A 46 2.11 14.66 1.65
CA GLU A 46 3.44 14.46 1.08
C GLU A 46 4.27 15.74 1.07
N GLY A 47 3.72 16.86 1.57
CA GLY A 47 4.41 18.16 1.60
C GLY A 47 4.65 18.76 0.21
N LYS A 48 3.89 18.34 -0.78
CA LYS A 48 3.92 18.85 -2.15
C LYS A 48 2.51 18.99 -2.70
N ASP A 49 2.33 19.89 -3.65
CA ASP A 49 1.05 20.10 -4.31
C ASP A 49 0.75 19.03 -5.38
N VAL A 50 -0.53 18.79 -5.61
CA VAL A 50 -1.00 17.99 -6.74
C VAL A 50 -0.57 18.69 -8.04
N PRO A 51 0.05 17.97 -9.00
CA PRO A 51 0.44 18.55 -10.29
C PRO A 51 -0.71 19.27 -10.98
N GLY A 52 -0.52 20.55 -11.32
CA GLY A 52 -1.53 21.40 -11.95
C GLY A 52 -2.55 22.04 -11.00
N HIS A 53 -2.47 21.77 -9.69
CA HIS A 53 -3.39 22.30 -8.67
C HIS A 53 -2.61 22.92 -7.49
N PRO A 54 -2.02 24.14 -7.66
CA PRO A 54 -1.26 24.80 -6.62
C PRO A 54 -2.13 25.06 -5.39
N GLY A 55 -1.59 24.79 -4.20
CA GLY A 55 -2.29 24.93 -2.92
C GLY A 55 -3.17 23.71 -2.56
N VAL A 56 -3.20 22.67 -3.39
CA VAL A 56 -3.87 21.39 -3.07
C VAL A 56 -2.80 20.36 -2.73
N GLU A 57 -2.67 20.04 -1.45
CA GLU A 57 -1.66 19.08 -0.99
C GLU A 57 -1.94 17.68 -1.53
N GLN A 58 -0.89 17.05 -2.07
CA GLN A 58 -0.95 15.65 -2.48
C GLN A 58 -0.96 14.75 -1.25
N LEU A 59 -1.93 13.84 -1.17
CA LEU A 59 -2.05 12.86 -0.10
C LEU A 59 -1.62 11.47 -0.56
N ARG A 60 -0.83 10.81 0.27
CA ARG A 60 -0.58 9.37 0.14
C ARG A 60 -1.66 8.61 0.90
N LEU A 61 -2.36 7.74 0.20
CA LEU A 61 -3.36 6.88 0.81
C LEU A 61 -2.70 5.72 1.56
N ILE A 62 -3.00 5.57 2.82
CA ILE A 62 -2.47 4.53 3.69
C ILE A 62 -3.59 3.58 4.13
N CYS A 63 -3.39 2.29 3.89
CA CYS A 63 -4.25 1.23 4.44
C CYS A 63 -3.66 0.77 5.78
N ASN A 64 -4.38 0.99 6.87
CA ASN A 64 -3.97 0.47 8.17
C ASN A 64 -4.36 -1.01 8.30
N LEU A 65 -3.47 -1.91 7.93
CA LEU A 65 -3.69 -3.36 7.95
C LEU A 65 -3.47 -4.02 9.32
N VAL A 66 -3.19 -3.26 10.37
CA VAL A 66 -2.99 -3.79 11.73
C VAL A 66 -4.10 -4.76 12.16
N PRO A 67 -5.41 -4.49 11.90
CA PRO A 67 -6.46 -5.43 12.27
C PRO A 67 -6.36 -6.80 11.60
N SER A 68 -5.86 -6.86 10.37
CA SER A 68 -5.72 -8.10 9.61
C SER A 68 -4.36 -8.78 9.77
N ASN A 69 -3.29 -8.04 10.09
CA ASN A 69 -1.92 -8.57 10.21
C ASN A 69 -1.81 -9.71 11.23
N GLY A 70 -2.58 -9.68 12.32
CA GLY A 70 -2.59 -10.73 13.34
C GLY A 70 -3.10 -12.10 12.85
N TYR A 71 -3.70 -12.16 11.65
CA TYR A 71 -4.18 -13.40 11.02
C TYR A 71 -3.20 -13.98 10.00
N PHE A 72 -2.13 -13.25 9.69
CA PHE A 72 -1.10 -13.73 8.78
C PHE A 72 0.03 -14.40 9.57
N ARG A 73 0.46 -15.52 9.04
CA ARG A 73 1.66 -16.18 9.56
C ARG A 73 2.88 -15.35 9.11
N GLU A 74 3.81 -15.14 10.02
CA GLU A 74 5.10 -14.58 9.66
C GLU A 74 5.77 -15.44 8.58
N ILE A 75 6.08 -14.81 7.46
CA ILE A 75 6.82 -15.46 6.39
C ILE A 75 8.29 -15.15 6.66
N ARG A 76 9.06 -16.18 6.94
CA ARG A 76 10.51 -16.05 6.90
C ARG A 76 10.90 -15.82 5.46
N SER A 77 11.22 -14.59 5.16
CA SER A 77 11.73 -14.17 3.83
C SER A 77 13.24 -14.04 3.90
N ASP A 78 13.84 -14.05 2.73
CA ASP A 78 15.29 -13.90 2.53
C ASP A 78 15.74 -12.44 2.72
N VAL A 79 15.16 -11.75 3.72
CA VAL A 79 15.44 -10.34 4.00
C VAL A 79 16.92 -10.12 4.31
N GLU A 80 17.57 -11.16 4.87
CA GLU A 80 19.00 -11.14 5.18
C GLU A 80 19.88 -11.07 3.92
N HIS A 81 19.32 -11.43 2.75
CA HIS A 81 20.00 -11.41 1.46
C HIS A 81 19.59 -10.23 0.56
N LEU A 82 18.89 -9.23 1.11
CA LEU A 82 18.61 -8.02 0.37
C LEU A 82 19.90 -7.32 -0.02
N PRO A 83 19.99 -6.77 -1.25
CA PRO A 83 21.15 -6.02 -1.69
C PRO A 83 21.50 -4.91 -0.70
N CYS A 84 22.75 -4.80 -0.32
CA CYS A 84 23.23 -3.72 0.52
C CYS A 84 24.51 -3.09 -0.09
N MET A 85 24.80 -1.87 0.30
CA MET A 85 25.96 -1.12 -0.21
C MET A 85 27.29 -1.85 0.02
N MET A 86 27.39 -2.67 1.06
CA MET A 86 28.63 -3.44 1.35
C MET A 86 28.97 -4.47 0.28
N GLN A 87 27.98 -4.94 -0.48
CA GLN A 87 28.25 -5.88 -1.60
C GLN A 87 29.03 -5.21 -2.73
N TRP A 88 28.98 -3.91 -2.85
CA TRP A 88 29.69 -3.13 -3.86
C TRP A 88 31.16 -2.91 -3.49
N ALA A 89 31.50 -3.04 -2.20
CA ALA A 89 32.87 -2.86 -1.72
C ALA A 89 33.86 -3.91 -2.27
N SER A 90 33.34 -5.03 -2.82
CA SER A 90 34.15 -6.07 -3.45
C SER A 90 34.44 -5.84 -4.94
N ILE A 91 33.77 -4.80 -5.53
CA ILE A 91 34.00 -4.46 -6.95
C ILE A 91 35.28 -3.66 -7.03
N ILE A 92 36.28 -4.23 -7.73
CA ILE A 92 37.55 -3.58 -8.04
C ILE A 92 37.50 -3.21 -9.50
N LEU A 93 37.76 -1.95 -9.82
CA LEU A 93 37.82 -1.44 -11.19
C LEU A 93 39.28 -1.15 -11.54
N GLU A 94 39.65 -1.44 -12.77
CA GLU A 94 40.93 -1.00 -13.36
C GLU A 94 40.86 0.48 -13.73
N GLU A 95 41.97 1.10 -14.05
CA GLU A 95 42.06 2.56 -14.33
C GLU A 95 41.20 3.04 -15.50
N ASP A 96 40.91 2.15 -16.46
CA ASP A 96 40.11 2.41 -17.66
C ASP A 96 38.64 1.86 -17.57
N GLU A 97 38.29 1.28 -16.44
CA GLU A 97 36.97 0.72 -16.22
C GLU A 97 36.03 1.70 -15.46
N ALA A 98 34.74 1.66 -15.76
CA ALA A 98 33.71 2.39 -15.05
C ALA A 98 32.52 1.49 -14.76
N LEU A 99 32.00 1.57 -13.52
CA LEU A 99 30.77 0.90 -13.15
C LEU A 99 29.57 1.74 -13.59
N LEU A 100 28.79 1.21 -14.53
CA LEU A 100 27.51 1.79 -14.91
C LEU A 100 26.41 1.25 -14.00
N VAL A 101 25.75 2.16 -13.29
CA VAL A 101 24.61 1.84 -12.42
C VAL A 101 23.36 2.50 -12.97
N SER A 102 22.32 1.71 -13.20
CA SER A 102 20.98 2.23 -13.50
C SER A 102 20.06 1.95 -12.32
N GLN A 103 19.20 2.91 -12.01
CA GLN A 103 18.15 2.76 -11.01
C GLN A 103 16.83 3.20 -11.63
N GLU A 104 15.82 2.36 -11.47
CA GLU A 104 14.45 2.68 -11.86
C GLU A 104 13.56 2.60 -10.63
N ASP A 105 12.70 3.59 -10.46
CA ASP A 105 11.66 3.59 -9.44
C ASP A 105 10.31 3.38 -10.10
N MET A 106 9.57 2.40 -9.63
CA MET A 106 8.21 2.12 -10.13
C MET A 106 7.22 3.06 -9.47
N THR A 107 6.73 4.02 -10.22
CA THR A 107 5.66 4.89 -9.75
C THR A 107 4.43 4.07 -9.36
N CYS A 108 3.94 4.27 -8.13
CA CYS A 108 2.76 3.59 -7.61
C CYS A 108 2.81 2.06 -7.68
N ALA A 109 3.98 1.45 -7.45
CA ALA A 109 4.23 0.02 -7.60
C ALA A 109 3.17 -0.89 -6.97
N PHE A 110 2.68 -0.55 -5.78
CA PHE A 110 1.66 -1.35 -5.08
C PHE A 110 0.30 -1.36 -5.81
N TYR A 111 -0.03 -0.32 -6.56
CA TYR A 111 -1.29 -0.24 -7.31
C TYR A 111 -1.24 -0.95 -8.64
N LEU A 112 -0.04 -1.34 -9.11
CA LEU A 112 0.15 -2.13 -10.32
C LEU A 112 -0.11 -3.62 -10.09
N LEU A 113 -0.15 -4.06 -8.83
CA LEU A 113 -0.32 -5.46 -8.45
C LEU A 113 -1.76 -5.72 -8.03
N ARG A 114 -2.47 -6.54 -8.81
CA ARG A 114 -3.84 -6.94 -8.47
C ARG A 114 -3.84 -8.09 -7.47
N LEU A 115 -4.52 -7.86 -6.34
CA LEU A 115 -4.72 -8.90 -5.33
C LEU A 115 -5.67 -9.99 -5.88
N PRO A 116 -5.31 -11.29 -5.76
CA PRO A 116 -6.24 -12.36 -6.11
C PRO A 116 -7.57 -12.23 -5.35
N LYS A 117 -8.71 -12.42 -6.02
CA LYS A 117 -10.07 -12.24 -5.44
C LYS A 117 -10.26 -12.96 -4.10
N ARG A 118 -9.72 -14.18 -3.96
CA ARG A 118 -9.79 -14.98 -2.72
C ARG A 118 -9.09 -14.32 -1.52
N TRP A 119 -8.18 -13.38 -1.77
CA TRP A 119 -7.41 -12.68 -0.74
C TRP A 119 -8.05 -11.36 -0.33
N CYS A 120 -8.93 -10.78 -1.15
CA CYS A 120 -9.57 -9.49 -0.86
C CYS A 120 -10.28 -9.48 0.49
N ARG A 121 -10.84 -10.62 0.91
CA ARG A 121 -11.51 -10.76 2.22
C ARG A 121 -10.64 -10.45 3.44
N TYR A 122 -9.32 -10.56 3.30
CA TYR A 122 -8.36 -10.30 4.36
C TYR A 122 -7.87 -8.85 4.39
N PHE A 123 -8.13 -8.10 3.31
CA PHE A 123 -7.69 -6.74 3.12
C PHE A 123 -8.87 -5.77 3.01
N ALA A 124 -9.98 -6.13 3.65
CA ALA A 124 -11.15 -5.28 3.66
C ALA A 124 -10.86 -3.95 4.35
N VAL A 125 -11.27 -2.88 3.71
CA VAL A 125 -11.17 -1.52 4.22
C VAL A 125 -12.54 -0.91 4.36
N GLY A 126 -12.75 -0.07 5.36
CA GLY A 126 -14.05 0.55 5.59
C GLY A 126 -14.12 1.23 6.95
N LEU A 127 -15.31 1.76 7.25
CA LEU A 127 -15.62 2.26 8.58
C LEU A 127 -16.26 1.13 9.40
N ARG A 128 -15.87 1.03 10.65
CA ARG A 128 -16.72 0.35 11.63
C ARG A 128 -17.85 1.30 11.99
N VAL A 129 -19.04 0.95 11.58
CA VAL A 129 -20.27 1.54 12.06
C VAL A 129 -20.59 0.96 13.43
#